data_35e3b640c70cd667b5da38d57a29ed84
#
_entry.id   35e3b640c70cd667b5da38d57a29ed84
#
_cell.length_a   1.000
_cell.length_b   1.000
_cell.length_c   1.000
_cell.angle_alpha   90.00
_cell.angle_beta   90.00
_cell.angle_gamma   90.00
#
_symmetry.space_group_name_H-M   'P 1'
#
loop_
_entity.id
_entity.type
_entity.pdbx_description
1 polymer ?
#
loop_
_entity_poly.entity_id
_entity_poly.type
_entity_poly.pdbx_seq_one_letter_code
_entity_poly.pdbx_strand_id
1 'polypeptide(L)'
;MTSTATTEDILIGISLTVGIAMVCLLLAPRLRVPVLLLLLPAGFIAGAVFPRISPTAMFGDSFFSLVNIAVGLILFHGGLELFASPIQGRDRGLIRRLVSLGALLTWFGTTVVALLLLDVSAAMALLLGAILIVSGPTVVGPLLAYIRPARRVRHILMWEGTLIDPIGALIAVMVFQLVTAADEPTPMRIAGNFGTSIAVGIGGAVIGLLLMWVTLRLAGADSKLGTIGLLGSVVLATGLSDALVDDSGLLAAVLMGLAAPLLINRLRTQDLERITPFFDVVVTLSIATLFVAISALVTPASLTPLILPCLVILLAIVLVIRPGVVLLLTWGSTLSLKERLFMGSIAPRGIVAAATAAGFSASLTDASNDSSTPDAEVLLPVTFLIIAGTVTVYSIGSGLMARLLGVAEPEPSNVDIATDLDIARDTQLLLPVEPPTPSPPDDTT
;
A
#
# COMPACT_ATOMS: atom_id res chain seq x y z
N MET A 1 16.35 -30.00 10.28
CA MET A 1 17.09 -29.37 11.41
C MET A 1 17.14 -27.88 11.12
N THR A 2 16.17 -27.14 11.59
CA THR A 2 16.16 -25.66 11.54
C THR A 2 17.15 -25.17 12.60
N SER A 3 18.37 -24.77 12.18
CA SER A 3 19.27 -24.08 13.06
C SER A 3 18.62 -22.75 13.43
N THR A 4 18.27 -22.58 14.70
CA THR A 4 17.82 -21.29 15.22
C THR A 4 18.88 -20.25 14.88
N ALA A 5 18.50 -19.20 14.16
CA ALA A 5 19.41 -18.13 13.81
C ALA A 5 20.05 -17.56 15.09
N THR A 6 21.36 -17.36 15.07
CA THR A 6 22.05 -16.74 16.22
C THR A 6 21.69 -15.26 16.31
N THR A 7 21.83 -14.66 17.49
CA THR A 7 21.62 -13.21 17.67
C THR A 7 22.46 -12.38 16.70
N GLU A 8 23.69 -12.85 16.38
CA GLU A 8 24.56 -12.19 15.39
C GLU A 8 23.97 -12.27 13.98
N ASP A 9 23.40 -13.42 13.57
CA ASP A 9 22.78 -13.58 12.25
C ASP A 9 21.56 -12.66 12.10
N ILE A 10 20.75 -12.53 13.16
CA ILE A 10 19.60 -11.63 13.19
C ILE A 10 20.06 -10.17 13.03
N LEU A 11 21.05 -9.72 13.80
CA LEU A 11 21.57 -8.35 13.72
C LEU A 11 22.14 -8.04 12.33
N ILE A 12 22.92 -8.95 11.77
CA ILE A 12 23.49 -8.80 10.42
C ILE A 12 22.39 -8.77 9.37
N GLY A 13 21.41 -9.67 9.46
CA GLY A 13 20.29 -9.74 8.53
C GLY A 13 19.45 -8.47 8.50
N ILE A 14 19.08 -7.93 9.66
CA ILE A 14 18.34 -6.65 9.78
C ILE A 14 19.18 -5.51 9.20
N SER A 15 20.47 -5.42 9.60
CA SER A 15 21.37 -4.34 9.16
C SER A 15 21.56 -4.36 7.64
N LEU A 16 21.72 -5.54 7.04
CA LEU A 16 21.84 -5.69 5.59
C LEU A 16 20.53 -5.33 4.88
N THR A 17 19.37 -5.77 5.39
CA THR A 17 18.05 -5.45 4.82
C THR A 17 17.83 -3.94 4.77
N VAL A 18 18.05 -3.25 5.90
CA VAL A 18 17.91 -1.79 5.97
C VAL A 18 18.97 -1.09 5.11
N GLY A 19 20.21 -1.58 5.10
CA GLY A 19 21.30 -1.04 4.29
C GLY A 19 21.00 -1.14 2.79
N ILE A 20 20.50 -2.28 2.30
CA ILE A 20 20.11 -2.49 0.91
C ILE A 20 18.93 -1.55 0.56
N ALA A 21 17.91 -1.48 1.42
CA ALA A 21 16.77 -0.58 1.24
C ALA A 21 17.23 0.88 1.11
N MET A 22 18.14 1.33 1.99
CA MET A 22 18.71 2.67 1.96
C MET A 22 19.50 2.94 0.67
N VAL A 23 20.34 2.00 0.23
CA VAL A 23 21.08 2.14 -1.04
C VAL A 23 20.13 2.26 -2.22
N CYS A 24 19.06 1.45 -2.28
CA CYS A 24 18.05 1.54 -3.33
C CYS A 24 17.31 2.90 -3.31
N LEU A 25 16.94 3.39 -2.12
CA LEU A 25 16.30 4.71 -1.97
C LEU A 25 17.20 5.85 -2.45
N LEU A 26 18.50 5.79 -2.20
CA LEU A 26 19.45 6.82 -2.64
C LEU A 26 19.78 6.73 -4.13
N LEU A 27 19.74 5.51 -4.69
CA LEU A 27 20.12 5.26 -6.09
C LEU A 27 18.96 5.54 -7.06
N ALA A 28 17.71 5.26 -6.67
CA ALA A 28 16.53 5.40 -7.52
C ALA A 28 16.37 6.80 -8.13
N PRO A 29 16.48 7.92 -7.39
CA PRO A 29 16.39 9.26 -7.95
C PRO A 29 17.54 9.57 -8.92
N ARG A 30 18.76 9.05 -8.65
CA ARG A 30 19.93 9.23 -9.50
C ARG A 30 19.79 8.53 -10.83
N LEU A 31 19.20 7.33 -10.82
CA LEU A 31 18.90 6.55 -12.03
C LEU A 31 17.62 7.00 -12.72
N ARG A 32 16.84 7.90 -12.10
CA ARG A 32 15.53 8.36 -12.59
C ARG A 32 14.55 7.21 -12.82
N VAL A 33 14.54 6.24 -11.91
CA VAL A 33 13.63 5.08 -11.94
C VAL A 33 12.81 5.03 -10.64
N PRO A 34 11.59 4.48 -10.66
CA PRO A 34 10.85 4.19 -9.44
C PRO A 34 11.64 3.26 -8.53
N VAL A 35 11.66 3.54 -7.23
CA VAL A 35 12.49 2.82 -6.26
C VAL A 35 12.20 1.32 -6.21
N LEU A 36 10.94 0.93 -6.47
CA LEU A 36 10.50 -0.47 -6.47
C LEU A 36 11.21 -1.34 -7.53
N LEU A 37 11.62 -0.75 -8.66
CA LEU A 37 12.42 -1.43 -9.68
C LEU A 37 13.80 -1.85 -9.17
N LEU A 38 14.29 -1.23 -8.11
CA LEU A 38 15.55 -1.58 -7.46
C LEU A 38 15.33 -2.47 -6.24
N LEU A 39 14.29 -2.20 -5.44
CA LEU A 39 14.03 -2.93 -4.19
C LEU A 39 13.71 -4.41 -4.42
N LEU A 40 12.83 -4.72 -5.40
CA LEU A 40 12.42 -6.08 -5.68
C LEU A 40 13.58 -6.98 -6.12
N PRO A 41 14.38 -6.61 -7.17
CA PRO A 41 15.54 -7.41 -7.54
C PRO A 41 16.63 -7.43 -6.45
N ALA A 42 16.84 -6.32 -5.75
CA ALA A 42 17.85 -6.26 -4.70
C ALA A 42 17.52 -7.21 -3.53
N GLY A 43 16.25 -7.23 -3.09
CA GLY A 43 15.79 -8.16 -2.05
C GLY A 43 15.90 -9.63 -2.49
N PHE A 44 15.46 -9.92 -3.72
CA PHE A 44 15.56 -11.27 -4.29
C PHE A 44 17.01 -11.75 -4.39
N ILE A 45 17.92 -10.93 -4.93
CA ILE A 45 19.34 -11.26 -5.02
C ILE A 45 19.94 -11.39 -3.61
N ALA A 46 19.59 -10.50 -2.70
CA ALA A 46 20.06 -10.53 -1.34
C ALA A 46 19.67 -11.83 -0.61
N GLY A 47 18.42 -12.26 -0.73
CA GLY A 47 17.95 -13.54 -0.18
C GLY A 47 18.64 -14.76 -0.79
N ALA A 48 18.93 -14.72 -2.09
CA ALA A 48 19.61 -15.80 -2.79
C ALA A 48 21.14 -15.88 -2.46
N VAL A 49 21.81 -14.74 -2.24
CA VAL A 49 23.25 -14.65 -2.03
C VAL A 49 23.63 -14.70 -0.54
N PHE A 50 22.82 -14.10 0.32
CA PHE A 50 23.09 -14.00 1.74
C PHE A 50 22.08 -14.81 2.56
N PRO A 51 22.38 -16.07 2.95
CA PRO A 51 21.47 -16.91 3.74
C PRO A 51 21.03 -16.30 5.07
N ARG A 52 21.78 -15.29 5.56
CA ARG A 52 21.45 -14.52 6.77
C ARG A 52 20.30 -13.54 6.58
N ILE A 53 19.94 -13.20 5.34
CA ILE A 53 18.76 -12.40 5.02
C ILE A 53 17.59 -13.36 4.77
N SER A 54 17.14 -14.01 5.82
CA SER A 54 15.92 -14.84 5.83
C SER A 54 15.00 -14.30 6.91
N PRO A 55 13.98 -13.50 6.54
CA PRO A 55 13.08 -12.85 7.51
C PRO A 55 12.39 -13.85 8.45
N THR A 56 11.95 -14.98 7.93
CA THR A 56 11.33 -16.05 8.74
C THR A 56 12.31 -16.74 9.67
N ALA A 57 13.57 -16.91 9.28
CA ALA A 57 14.61 -17.44 10.17
C ALA A 57 15.01 -16.43 11.26
N MET A 58 14.90 -15.12 10.97
CA MET A 58 15.23 -14.04 11.93
C MET A 58 14.14 -13.80 12.96
N PHE A 59 12.88 -13.75 12.53
CA PHE A 59 11.74 -13.31 13.36
C PHE A 59 10.71 -14.40 13.61
N GLY A 60 10.83 -15.59 12.98
CA GLY A 60 9.80 -16.62 13.06
C GLY A 60 8.43 -16.10 12.62
N ASP A 61 7.38 -16.56 13.29
CA ASP A 61 5.99 -16.15 13.03
C ASP A 61 5.74 -14.67 13.31
N SER A 62 6.55 -14.06 14.20
CA SER A 62 6.46 -12.63 14.50
C SER A 62 6.76 -11.73 13.29
N PHE A 63 7.41 -12.25 12.25
CA PHE A 63 7.68 -11.49 11.03
C PHE A 63 6.39 -10.96 10.40
N PHE A 64 5.39 -11.80 10.25
CA PHE A 64 4.12 -11.42 9.60
C PHE A 64 3.33 -10.42 10.45
N SER A 65 3.37 -10.53 11.77
CA SER A 65 2.77 -9.53 12.67
C SER A 65 3.44 -8.15 12.54
N LEU A 66 4.77 -8.12 12.41
CA LEU A 66 5.51 -6.87 12.15
C LEU A 66 5.18 -6.29 10.77
N VAL A 67 5.03 -7.14 9.76
CA VAL A 67 4.61 -6.74 8.42
C VAL A 67 3.22 -6.09 8.47
N ASN A 68 2.25 -6.69 9.16
CA ASN A 68 0.89 -6.15 9.30
C ASN A 68 0.88 -4.77 9.97
N ILE A 69 1.64 -4.59 11.05
CA ILE A 69 1.77 -3.27 11.70
C ILE A 69 2.36 -2.24 10.74
N ALA A 70 3.41 -2.59 10.01
CA ALA A 70 4.05 -1.67 9.06
C ALA A 70 3.12 -1.35 7.88
N VAL A 71 2.39 -2.33 7.35
CA VAL A 71 1.35 -2.13 6.32
C VAL A 71 0.23 -1.25 6.87
N GLY A 72 -0.19 -1.43 8.11
CA GLY A 72 -1.16 -0.57 8.79
C GLY A 72 -0.71 0.90 8.83
N LEU A 73 0.56 1.16 9.16
CA LEU A 73 1.12 2.53 9.12
C LEU A 73 1.10 3.13 7.70
N ILE A 74 1.43 2.33 6.70
CA ILE A 74 1.40 2.73 5.29
C ILE A 74 -0.04 3.10 4.88
N LEU A 75 -1.01 2.28 5.25
CA LEU A 75 -2.42 2.50 4.93
C LEU A 75 -3.01 3.70 5.67
N PHE A 76 -2.64 3.91 6.93
CA PHE A 76 -2.98 5.11 7.69
C PHE A 76 -2.48 6.38 6.97
N HIS A 77 -1.22 6.37 6.56
CA HIS A 77 -0.63 7.49 5.81
C HIS A 77 -1.35 7.74 4.48
N GLY A 78 -1.62 6.68 3.70
CA GLY A 78 -2.43 6.79 2.48
C GLY A 78 -3.81 7.40 2.72
N GLY A 79 -4.46 7.07 3.84
CA GLY A 79 -5.71 7.68 4.29
C GLY A 79 -5.58 9.18 4.58
N LEU A 80 -4.47 9.60 5.23
CA LEU A 80 -4.17 11.02 5.48
C LEU A 80 -4.00 11.81 4.18
N GLU A 81 -3.25 11.27 3.21
CA GLU A 81 -3.05 11.92 1.91
C GLU A 81 -4.36 12.11 1.14
N LEU A 82 -5.26 11.13 1.21
CA LEU A 82 -6.57 11.23 0.55
C LEU A 82 -7.42 12.37 1.10
N PHE A 83 -7.34 12.64 2.39
CA PHE A 83 -8.10 13.75 2.99
C PHE A 83 -7.63 15.10 2.46
N ALA A 84 -6.33 15.29 2.25
CA ALA A 84 -5.77 16.50 1.66
C ALA A 84 -6.28 16.73 0.22
N SER A 85 -6.84 15.70 -0.39
CA SER A 85 -7.35 15.69 -1.75
C SER A 85 -8.81 15.22 -1.82
N PRO A 86 -9.81 16.02 -1.39
CA PRO A 86 -11.20 15.59 -1.28
C PRO A 86 -11.81 15.22 -2.62
N ILE A 87 -12.59 14.13 -2.64
CA ILE A 87 -13.29 13.66 -3.85
C ILE A 87 -14.30 14.72 -4.29
N GLN A 88 -14.18 15.17 -5.54
CA GLN A 88 -15.23 15.97 -6.17
C GLN A 88 -16.49 15.12 -6.32
N GLY A 89 -17.67 15.67 -5.98
CA GLY A 89 -18.93 14.91 -5.92
C GLY A 89 -19.26 14.12 -7.19
N ARG A 90 -18.81 14.63 -8.35
CA ARG A 90 -18.99 13.99 -9.67
C ARG A 90 -18.19 12.68 -9.83
N ASP A 91 -17.05 12.53 -9.15
CA ASP A 91 -16.17 11.37 -9.30
C ASP A 91 -16.42 10.30 -8.23
N ARG A 92 -17.20 10.59 -7.16
CA ARG A 92 -17.55 9.62 -6.11
C ARG A 92 -18.19 8.35 -6.64
N GLY A 93 -19.14 8.49 -7.56
CA GLY A 93 -19.83 7.34 -8.16
C GLY A 93 -18.88 6.47 -9.00
N LEU A 94 -17.93 7.09 -9.68
CA LEU A 94 -16.92 6.41 -10.49
C LEU A 94 -15.95 5.64 -9.61
N ILE A 95 -15.36 6.29 -8.60
CA ILE A 95 -14.44 5.66 -7.64
C ILE A 95 -15.13 4.47 -6.96
N ARG A 96 -16.38 4.65 -6.48
CA ARG A 96 -17.13 3.54 -5.87
C ARG A 96 -17.30 2.35 -6.82
N ARG A 97 -17.60 2.58 -8.11
CA ARG A 97 -17.71 1.50 -9.11
C ARG A 97 -16.38 0.81 -9.33
N LEU A 98 -15.29 1.56 -9.45
CA LEU A 98 -13.94 1.00 -9.63
C LEU A 98 -13.52 0.15 -8.43
N VAL A 99 -13.76 0.64 -7.21
CA VAL A 99 -13.36 -0.07 -5.98
C VAL A 99 -14.25 -1.29 -5.71
N SER A 100 -15.56 -1.25 -5.99
CA SER A 100 -16.46 -2.38 -5.74
C SER A 100 -16.54 -3.36 -6.92
N LEU A 101 -17.19 -2.94 -8.02
CA LEU A 101 -17.33 -3.80 -9.20
C LEU A 101 -16.01 -4.08 -9.89
N GLY A 102 -15.08 -3.10 -9.87
CA GLY A 102 -13.74 -3.27 -10.43
C GLY A 102 -12.95 -4.34 -9.69
N ALA A 103 -13.02 -4.37 -8.36
CA ALA A 103 -12.44 -5.42 -7.55
C ALA A 103 -12.99 -6.81 -7.92
N LEU A 104 -14.31 -6.95 -7.98
CA LEU A 104 -14.97 -8.21 -8.31
C LEU A 104 -14.62 -8.70 -9.74
N LEU A 105 -14.64 -7.81 -10.72
CA LEU A 105 -14.30 -8.16 -12.10
C LEU A 105 -12.81 -8.53 -12.24
N THR A 106 -11.94 -7.82 -11.53
CA THR A 106 -10.50 -8.15 -11.50
C THR A 106 -10.27 -9.49 -10.82
N TRP A 107 -10.92 -9.74 -9.68
CA TRP A 107 -10.88 -11.01 -8.98
C TRP A 107 -11.28 -12.15 -9.89
N PHE A 108 -12.49 -12.09 -10.44
CA PHE A 108 -13.00 -13.12 -11.35
C PHE A 108 -12.09 -13.35 -12.56
N GLY A 109 -11.68 -12.26 -13.23
CA GLY A 109 -10.81 -12.35 -14.41
C GLY A 109 -9.46 -12.98 -14.09
N THR A 110 -8.84 -12.59 -12.96
CA THR A 110 -7.54 -13.14 -12.54
C THR A 110 -7.68 -14.60 -12.11
N THR A 111 -8.74 -14.97 -11.39
CA THR A 111 -9.04 -16.34 -11.00
C THR A 111 -9.17 -17.26 -12.25
N VAL A 112 -9.97 -16.83 -13.23
CA VAL A 112 -10.14 -17.62 -14.48
C VAL A 112 -8.83 -17.81 -15.20
N VAL A 113 -8.01 -16.76 -15.32
CA VAL A 113 -6.71 -16.86 -16.01
C VAL A 113 -5.75 -17.75 -15.20
N ALA A 114 -5.75 -17.67 -13.87
CA ALA A 114 -4.94 -18.53 -13.00
C ALA A 114 -5.33 -20.00 -13.16
N LEU A 115 -6.64 -20.33 -13.14
CA LEU A 115 -7.15 -21.68 -13.37
C LEU A 115 -6.76 -22.28 -14.72
N LEU A 116 -6.66 -21.44 -15.76
CA LEU A 116 -6.33 -21.91 -17.11
C LEU A 116 -4.83 -22.11 -17.33
N LEU A 117 -3.99 -21.43 -16.56
CA LEU A 117 -2.55 -21.37 -16.83
C LEU A 117 -1.68 -21.99 -15.75
N LEU A 118 -2.17 -22.05 -14.52
CA LEU A 118 -1.49 -22.67 -13.40
C LEU A 118 -2.15 -24.03 -13.11
N ASP A 119 -1.34 -25.03 -12.87
CA ASP A 119 -1.83 -26.35 -12.45
C ASP A 119 -2.09 -26.32 -10.92
N VAL A 120 -3.13 -25.56 -10.54
CA VAL A 120 -3.51 -25.34 -9.13
C VAL A 120 -5.00 -25.63 -8.94
N SER A 121 -5.38 -25.95 -7.72
CA SER A 121 -6.78 -26.16 -7.35
C SER A 121 -7.63 -24.89 -7.56
N ALA A 122 -8.94 -25.07 -7.75
CA ALA A 122 -9.87 -23.95 -7.88
C ALA A 122 -9.85 -23.04 -6.65
N ALA A 123 -9.66 -23.62 -5.47
CA ALA A 123 -9.52 -22.91 -4.21
C ALA A 123 -8.30 -21.97 -4.21
N MET A 124 -7.15 -22.50 -4.65
CA MET A 124 -5.91 -21.73 -4.74
C MET A 124 -5.99 -20.65 -5.81
N ALA A 125 -6.60 -20.90 -6.95
CA ALA A 125 -6.81 -19.90 -7.99
C ALA A 125 -7.74 -18.77 -7.51
N LEU A 126 -8.79 -19.09 -6.74
CA LEU A 126 -9.66 -18.09 -6.11
C LEU A 126 -8.90 -17.21 -5.12
N LEU A 127 -8.05 -17.83 -4.28
CA LEU A 127 -7.22 -17.13 -3.32
C LEU A 127 -6.20 -16.21 -4.01
N LEU A 128 -5.50 -16.73 -5.01
CA LEU A 128 -4.54 -15.96 -5.80
C LEU A 128 -5.23 -14.76 -6.50
N GLY A 129 -6.40 -15.00 -7.08
CA GLY A 129 -7.22 -13.94 -7.69
C GLY A 129 -7.58 -12.85 -6.68
N ALA A 130 -7.96 -13.23 -5.44
CA ALA A 130 -8.31 -12.30 -4.38
C ALA A 130 -7.12 -11.44 -3.92
N ILE A 131 -5.95 -12.05 -3.73
CA ILE A 131 -4.70 -11.35 -3.40
C ILE A 131 -4.33 -10.35 -4.51
N LEU A 132 -4.49 -10.75 -5.77
CA LEU A 132 -4.16 -9.92 -6.91
C LEU A 132 -5.20 -8.84 -7.26
N ILE A 133 -6.27 -8.65 -6.47
CA ILE A 133 -7.14 -7.47 -6.57
C ILE A 133 -6.37 -6.21 -6.17
N VAL A 134 -5.58 -6.31 -5.13
CA VAL A 134 -4.93 -5.21 -4.42
C VAL A 134 -3.98 -4.44 -5.34
N SER A 135 -4.15 -3.11 -5.41
CA SER A 135 -3.27 -2.19 -6.15
C SER A 135 -3.02 -0.94 -5.31
N GLY A 136 -1.95 -0.95 -4.52
CA GLY A 136 -1.74 0.00 -3.44
C GLY A 136 -1.24 1.39 -3.83
N PRO A 137 -1.52 2.39 -3.01
CA PRO A 137 -1.02 3.76 -3.17
C PRO A 137 0.51 3.82 -3.09
N THR A 138 1.13 2.88 -2.39
CA THR A 138 2.58 2.76 -2.22
C THR A 138 3.35 2.62 -3.54
N VAL A 139 2.71 2.07 -4.55
CA VAL A 139 3.27 1.91 -5.90
C VAL A 139 2.68 2.93 -6.87
N VAL A 140 1.37 3.15 -6.78
CA VAL A 140 0.65 4.10 -7.64
C VAL A 140 1.12 5.53 -7.40
N GLY A 141 1.30 5.95 -6.15
CA GLY A 141 1.71 7.30 -5.78
C GLY A 141 3.04 7.74 -6.41
N PRO A 142 4.15 7.03 -6.16
CA PRO A 142 5.44 7.34 -6.79
C PRO A 142 5.40 7.30 -8.32
N LEU A 143 4.63 6.36 -8.90
CA LEU A 143 4.47 6.26 -10.35
C LEU A 143 3.75 7.49 -10.92
N LEU A 144 2.65 7.92 -10.31
CA LEU A 144 1.89 9.10 -10.73
C LEU A 144 2.67 10.41 -10.48
N ALA A 145 3.51 10.46 -9.46
CA ALA A 145 4.40 11.59 -9.22
C ALA A 145 5.47 11.73 -10.34
N TYR A 146 5.94 10.59 -10.86
CA TYR A 146 6.89 10.56 -11.97
C TYR A 146 6.25 10.95 -13.32
N ILE A 147 5.03 10.43 -13.61
CA ILE A 147 4.34 10.60 -14.90
C ILE A 147 3.65 11.96 -15.00
N ARG A 148 3.15 12.50 -13.88
CA ARG A 148 2.36 13.72 -13.78
C ARG A 148 1.16 13.76 -14.74
N PRO A 149 0.22 12.79 -14.62
CA PRO A 149 -0.99 12.83 -15.44
C PRO A 149 -1.92 13.95 -14.97
N ALA A 150 -2.91 14.29 -15.83
CA ALA A 150 -3.95 15.26 -15.51
C ALA A 150 -4.50 15.07 -14.08
N ARG A 151 -4.60 16.17 -13.33
CA ARG A 151 -4.94 16.21 -11.90
C ARG A 151 -6.15 15.33 -11.53
N ARG A 152 -7.18 15.33 -12.37
CA ARG A 152 -8.39 14.51 -12.14
C ARG A 152 -8.10 13.01 -12.21
N VAL A 153 -7.34 12.57 -13.20
CA VAL A 153 -6.96 11.16 -13.39
C VAL A 153 -6.08 10.69 -12.24
N ARG A 154 -5.08 11.50 -11.88
CA ARG A 154 -4.22 11.25 -10.71
C ARG A 154 -5.05 11.06 -9.45
N HIS A 155 -6.02 11.92 -9.20
CA HIS A 155 -6.91 11.88 -8.05
C HIS A 155 -7.74 10.60 -7.99
N ILE A 156 -8.37 10.21 -9.12
CA ILE A 156 -9.19 8.99 -9.17
C ILE A 156 -8.34 7.75 -8.90
N LEU A 157 -7.13 7.66 -9.51
CA LEU A 157 -6.23 6.52 -9.33
C LEU A 157 -5.67 6.43 -7.90
N MET A 158 -5.37 7.56 -7.25
CA MET A 158 -4.94 7.58 -5.84
C MET A 158 -6.06 7.09 -4.92
N TRP A 159 -7.28 7.60 -5.08
CA TRP A 159 -8.44 7.15 -4.31
C TRP A 159 -8.75 5.68 -4.53
N GLU A 160 -8.72 5.23 -5.78
CA GLU A 160 -8.91 3.81 -6.11
C GLU A 160 -7.85 2.96 -5.39
N GLY A 161 -6.56 3.29 -5.56
CA GLY A 161 -5.46 2.52 -4.98
C GLY A 161 -5.52 2.43 -3.46
N THR A 162 -5.81 3.54 -2.77
CA THR A 162 -5.86 3.55 -1.31
C THR A 162 -7.07 2.80 -0.74
N LEU A 163 -8.23 2.87 -1.41
CA LEU A 163 -9.43 2.18 -0.93
C LEU A 163 -9.44 0.69 -1.28
N ILE A 164 -8.79 0.30 -2.38
CA ILE A 164 -8.79 -1.11 -2.83
C ILE A 164 -7.86 -1.97 -1.99
N ASP A 165 -6.82 -1.40 -1.36
CA ASP A 165 -5.88 -2.14 -0.52
C ASP A 165 -6.58 -2.84 0.65
N PRO A 166 -7.27 -2.14 1.58
CA PRO A 166 -7.92 -2.79 2.71
C PRO A 166 -9.11 -3.67 2.27
N ILE A 167 -9.84 -3.25 1.22
CA ILE A 167 -10.97 -4.04 0.71
C ILE A 167 -10.47 -5.35 0.09
N GLY A 168 -9.39 -5.29 -0.69
CA GLY A 168 -8.80 -6.46 -1.30
C GLY A 168 -8.19 -7.40 -0.28
N ALA A 169 -7.51 -6.88 0.75
CA ALA A 169 -7.00 -7.66 1.86
C ALA A 169 -8.13 -8.41 2.59
N LEU A 170 -9.22 -7.72 2.95
CA LEU A 170 -10.39 -8.35 3.58
C LEU A 170 -11.02 -9.44 2.71
N ILE A 171 -11.13 -9.22 1.38
CA ILE A 171 -11.63 -10.25 0.45
C ILE A 171 -10.67 -11.44 0.43
N ALA A 172 -9.36 -11.21 0.40
CA ALA A 172 -8.37 -12.27 0.41
C ALA A 172 -8.42 -13.12 1.69
N VAL A 173 -8.58 -12.48 2.86
CA VAL A 173 -8.80 -13.18 4.15
C VAL A 173 -10.07 -14.02 4.14
N MET A 174 -11.17 -13.47 3.63
CA MET A 174 -12.43 -14.22 3.50
C MET A 174 -12.25 -15.47 2.64
N VAL A 175 -11.58 -15.32 1.51
CA VAL A 175 -11.32 -16.46 0.61
C VAL A 175 -10.36 -17.44 1.27
N PHE A 176 -9.35 -16.97 1.99
CA PHE A 176 -8.45 -17.81 2.75
C PHE A 176 -9.18 -18.65 3.81
N GLN A 177 -10.04 -18.02 4.62
CA GLN A 177 -10.86 -18.72 5.60
C GLN A 177 -11.82 -19.74 4.94
N LEU A 178 -12.31 -19.43 3.74
CA LEU A 178 -13.16 -20.35 2.97
C LEU A 178 -12.38 -21.58 2.48
N VAL A 179 -11.16 -21.37 2.04
CA VAL A 179 -10.28 -22.41 1.49
C VAL A 179 -9.72 -23.33 2.59
N THR A 180 -9.48 -22.77 3.78
CA THR A 180 -8.91 -23.51 4.93
C THR A 180 -9.96 -24.10 5.87
N ALA A 181 -11.25 -23.84 5.65
CA ALA A 181 -12.31 -24.38 6.49
C ALA A 181 -12.38 -25.91 6.38
N ALA A 182 -12.25 -26.61 7.52
CA ALA A 182 -12.33 -28.08 7.60
C ALA A 182 -13.77 -28.61 7.34
N ASP A 183 -14.79 -27.81 7.66
CA ASP A 183 -16.21 -28.10 7.43
C ASP A 183 -16.74 -27.23 6.29
N GLU A 184 -17.77 -27.71 5.54
CA GLU A 184 -18.43 -26.92 4.52
C GLU A 184 -18.93 -25.56 5.11
N PRO A 185 -18.35 -24.42 4.69
CA PRO A 185 -18.71 -23.14 5.28
C PRO A 185 -20.10 -22.73 4.83
N THR A 186 -21.01 -22.55 5.78
CA THR A 186 -22.33 -22.02 5.47
C THR A 186 -22.22 -20.51 5.10
N PRO A 187 -23.01 -20.01 4.13
CA PRO A 187 -22.99 -18.58 3.75
C PRO A 187 -23.18 -17.64 4.95
N MET A 188 -23.94 -18.07 5.96
CA MET A 188 -24.18 -17.30 7.18
C MET A 188 -22.91 -17.17 8.05
N ARG A 189 -22.08 -18.20 8.11
CA ARG A 189 -20.81 -18.19 8.86
C ARG A 189 -19.78 -17.28 8.19
N ILE A 190 -19.71 -17.33 6.86
CA ILE A 190 -18.84 -16.44 6.07
C ILE A 190 -19.24 -14.98 6.27
N ALA A 191 -20.55 -14.67 6.15
CA ALA A 191 -21.06 -13.33 6.37
C ALA A 191 -20.84 -12.84 7.81
N GLY A 192 -20.95 -13.76 8.79
CA GLY A 192 -20.67 -13.49 10.20
C GLY A 192 -19.20 -13.12 10.44
N ASN A 193 -18.28 -13.92 9.94
CA ASN A 193 -16.83 -13.65 10.07
C ASN A 193 -16.44 -12.32 9.43
N PHE A 194 -16.95 -12.04 8.22
CA PHE A 194 -16.73 -10.77 7.55
C PHE A 194 -17.30 -9.59 8.33
N GLY A 195 -18.53 -9.73 8.83
CA GLY A 195 -19.16 -8.71 9.69
C GLY A 195 -18.35 -8.45 10.96
N THR A 196 -17.78 -9.51 11.57
CA THR A 196 -16.92 -9.40 12.75
C THR A 196 -15.60 -8.68 12.43
N SER A 197 -14.93 -9.00 11.30
CA SER A 197 -13.71 -8.31 10.88
C SER A 197 -13.96 -6.82 10.65
N ILE A 198 -15.07 -6.48 10.00
CA ILE A 198 -15.47 -5.08 9.81
C ILE A 198 -15.77 -4.41 11.14
N ALA A 199 -16.52 -5.05 12.03
CA ALA A 199 -16.88 -4.47 13.33
C ALA A 199 -15.66 -4.22 14.22
N VAL A 200 -14.72 -5.19 14.27
CA VAL A 200 -13.45 -5.06 15.00
C VAL A 200 -12.57 -3.97 14.37
N GLY A 201 -12.45 -3.91 13.04
CA GLY A 201 -11.71 -2.86 12.35
C GLY A 201 -12.27 -1.44 12.61
N ILE A 202 -13.60 -1.28 12.59
CA ILE A 202 -14.26 -0.01 12.95
C ILE A 202 -14.03 0.30 14.43
N GLY A 203 -14.19 -0.68 15.31
CA GLY A 203 -13.93 -0.53 16.74
C GLY A 203 -12.50 -0.09 17.04
N GLY A 204 -11.53 -0.73 16.39
CA GLY A 204 -10.12 -0.38 16.47
C GLY A 204 -9.85 1.04 15.98
N ALA A 205 -10.46 1.44 14.86
CA ALA A 205 -10.35 2.80 14.34
C ALA A 205 -10.88 3.84 15.34
N VAL A 206 -12.04 3.59 15.96
CA VAL A 206 -12.63 4.48 16.97
C VAL A 206 -11.72 4.59 18.19
N ILE A 207 -11.20 3.47 18.70
CA ILE A 207 -10.26 3.44 19.83
C ILE A 207 -8.97 4.19 19.48
N GLY A 208 -8.40 3.92 18.30
CA GLY A 208 -7.20 4.59 17.82
C GLY A 208 -7.38 6.10 17.67
N LEU A 209 -8.51 6.56 17.11
CA LEU A 209 -8.85 7.98 17.02
C LEU A 209 -9.03 8.63 18.39
N LEU A 210 -9.62 7.91 19.35
CA LEU A 210 -9.75 8.40 20.72
C LEU A 210 -8.38 8.55 21.39
N LEU A 211 -7.51 7.55 21.26
CA LEU A 211 -6.12 7.62 21.75
C LEU A 211 -5.36 8.78 21.09
N MET A 212 -5.47 8.93 19.78
CA MET A 212 -4.89 10.05 19.04
C MET A 212 -5.39 11.39 19.57
N TRP A 213 -6.69 11.53 19.79
CA TRP A 213 -7.28 12.75 20.34
C TRP A 213 -6.77 13.06 21.76
N VAL A 214 -6.67 12.05 22.62
CA VAL A 214 -6.15 12.20 24.00
C VAL A 214 -4.68 12.63 23.95
N THR A 215 -3.84 11.98 23.12
CA THR A 215 -2.42 12.32 23.02
C THR A 215 -2.20 13.73 22.49
N LEU A 216 -2.96 14.16 21.48
CA LEU A 216 -2.90 15.51 20.95
C LEU A 216 -3.39 16.57 21.98
N ARG A 217 -4.38 16.24 22.79
CA ARG A 217 -4.87 17.11 23.86
C ARG A 217 -3.85 17.27 25.00
N LEU A 218 -3.17 16.19 25.38
CA LEU A 218 -2.22 16.18 26.49
C LEU A 218 -0.84 16.74 26.09
N ALA A 219 -0.35 16.37 24.93
CA ALA A 219 1.01 16.70 24.48
C ALA A 219 1.07 17.94 23.57
N GLY A 220 -0.06 18.35 22.98
CA GLY A 220 -0.09 19.33 21.90
C GLY A 220 0.35 18.75 20.55
N ALA A 221 -0.29 19.20 19.48
CA ALA A 221 0.01 18.71 18.13
C ALA A 221 1.41 19.13 17.65
N ASP A 222 1.90 20.29 18.10
CA ASP A 222 3.23 20.82 17.74
C ASP A 222 4.40 20.13 18.45
N SER A 223 4.12 19.22 19.39
CA SER A 223 5.15 18.58 20.19
C SER A 223 5.62 17.26 19.56
N LYS A 224 6.92 16.93 19.76
CA LYS A 224 7.45 15.60 19.43
C LYS A 224 6.62 14.48 20.07
N LEU A 225 6.09 14.71 21.26
CA LEU A 225 5.25 13.76 21.99
C LEU A 225 3.90 13.56 21.29
N GLY A 226 3.31 14.60 20.69
CA GLY A 226 2.10 14.48 19.87
C GLY A 226 2.31 13.58 18.67
N THR A 227 3.40 13.76 17.93
CA THR A 227 3.75 12.93 16.76
C THR A 227 4.00 11.47 17.15
N ILE A 228 4.75 11.23 18.24
CA ILE A 228 4.99 9.87 18.77
C ILE A 228 3.66 9.25 19.22
N GLY A 229 2.79 10.03 19.87
CA GLY A 229 1.48 9.56 20.31
C GLY A 229 0.56 9.18 19.14
N LEU A 230 0.61 9.93 18.02
CA LEU A 230 -0.11 9.55 16.81
C LEU A 230 0.39 8.19 16.28
N LEU A 231 1.71 8.04 16.11
CA LEU A 231 2.32 6.79 15.67
C LEU A 231 1.93 5.63 16.58
N GLY A 232 2.05 5.82 17.91
CA GLY A 232 1.66 4.82 18.89
C GLY A 232 0.19 4.47 18.84
N SER A 233 -0.70 5.45 18.60
CA SER A 233 -2.14 5.20 18.44
C SER A 233 -2.46 4.32 17.23
N VAL A 234 -1.77 4.53 16.10
CA VAL A 234 -1.93 3.70 14.90
C VAL A 234 -1.43 2.28 15.15
N VAL A 235 -0.23 2.13 15.71
CA VAL A 235 0.36 0.81 16.03
C VAL A 235 -0.53 0.03 17.00
N LEU A 236 -1.01 0.68 18.07
CA LEU A 236 -1.90 0.03 19.04
C LEU A 236 -3.24 -0.37 18.42
N ALA A 237 -3.86 0.53 17.65
CA ALA A 237 -5.15 0.23 17.01
C ALA A 237 -5.02 -0.93 16.01
N THR A 238 -3.98 -0.90 15.16
CA THR A 238 -3.72 -1.96 14.18
C THR A 238 -3.44 -3.27 14.89
N GLY A 239 -2.46 -3.30 15.80
CA GLY A 239 -2.04 -4.52 16.47
C GLY A 239 -3.12 -5.14 17.36
N LEU A 240 -3.88 -4.34 18.11
CA LEU A 240 -4.99 -4.84 18.94
C LEU A 240 -6.15 -5.37 18.09
N SER A 241 -6.46 -4.73 16.97
CA SER A 241 -7.49 -5.22 16.06
C SER A 241 -7.07 -6.55 15.44
N ASP A 242 -5.84 -6.66 14.93
CA ASP A 242 -5.31 -7.91 14.37
C ASP A 242 -5.21 -9.04 15.41
N ALA A 243 -4.90 -8.71 16.66
CA ALA A 243 -4.90 -9.70 17.74
C ALA A 243 -6.30 -10.26 18.08
N LEU A 244 -7.37 -9.51 17.77
CA LEU A 244 -8.75 -9.95 17.95
C LEU A 244 -9.29 -10.71 16.74
N VAL A 245 -9.01 -10.21 15.53
CA VAL A 245 -9.42 -10.79 14.25
C VAL A 245 -8.38 -10.44 13.20
N ASP A 246 -7.80 -11.46 12.59
CA ASP A 246 -6.74 -11.31 11.58
C ASP A 246 -7.11 -10.29 10.50
N ASP A 247 -6.13 -9.45 10.13
CA ASP A 247 -6.19 -8.39 9.12
C ASP A 247 -7.23 -7.27 9.35
N SER A 248 -7.99 -7.30 10.46
CA SER A 248 -8.93 -6.23 10.81
C SER A 248 -8.22 -4.91 11.15
N GLY A 249 -6.96 -4.97 11.56
CA GLY A 249 -6.11 -3.81 11.82
C GLY A 249 -5.81 -2.99 10.59
N LEU A 250 -5.76 -3.60 9.41
CA LEU A 250 -5.57 -2.88 8.14
C LEU A 250 -6.76 -1.96 7.86
N LEU A 251 -7.99 -2.44 8.10
CA LEU A 251 -9.20 -1.62 8.01
C LEU A 251 -9.20 -0.50 9.06
N ALA A 252 -8.82 -0.82 10.31
CA ALA A 252 -8.71 0.18 11.37
C ALA A 252 -7.75 1.31 10.99
N ALA A 253 -6.59 0.98 10.46
CA ALA A 253 -5.57 1.95 10.04
C ALA A 253 -6.06 2.90 8.94
N VAL A 254 -6.71 2.36 7.90
CA VAL A 254 -7.27 3.20 6.80
C VAL A 254 -8.36 4.12 7.33
N LEU A 255 -9.30 3.60 8.12
CA LEU A 255 -10.38 4.40 8.69
C LEU A 255 -9.83 5.51 9.61
N MET A 256 -8.80 5.20 10.40
CA MET A 256 -8.08 6.22 11.19
C MET A 256 -7.47 7.28 10.29
N GLY A 257 -6.76 6.90 9.22
CA GLY A 257 -6.14 7.82 8.28
C GLY A 257 -7.14 8.77 7.63
N LEU A 258 -8.29 8.24 7.21
CA LEU A 258 -9.38 9.03 6.61
C LEU A 258 -10.07 9.96 7.63
N ALA A 259 -10.20 9.55 8.88
CA ALA A 259 -10.92 10.29 9.90
C ALA A 259 -10.03 11.20 10.76
N ALA A 260 -8.73 10.91 10.88
CA ALA A 260 -7.78 11.69 11.66
C ALA A 260 -7.80 13.20 11.33
N PRO A 261 -7.82 13.63 10.07
CA PRO A 261 -7.86 15.05 9.74
C PRO A 261 -9.15 15.74 10.19
N LEU A 262 -10.29 15.05 10.24
CA LEU A 262 -11.54 15.60 10.78
C LEU A 262 -11.40 15.91 12.28
N LEU A 263 -10.61 15.12 12.98
CA LEU A 263 -10.30 15.30 14.39
C LEU A 263 -9.28 16.43 14.59
N ILE A 264 -8.23 16.47 13.77
CA ILE A 264 -7.14 17.44 13.82
C ILE A 264 -7.62 18.85 13.40
N ASN A 265 -8.49 18.97 12.39
CA ASN A 265 -9.07 20.24 11.96
C ASN A 265 -9.87 20.97 13.06
N ARG A 266 -10.33 20.26 14.09
CA ARG A 266 -10.87 20.88 15.30
C ARG A 266 -9.77 21.42 16.24
N LEU A 267 -8.52 21.05 16.02
CA LEU A 267 -7.38 21.42 16.86
C LEU A 267 -6.52 22.54 16.24
N ARG A 268 -6.27 22.62 14.96
CA ARG A 268 -5.74 23.70 14.10
C ARG A 268 -5.12 23.11 12.82
N THR A 269 -5.36 23.69 11.65
CA THR A 269 -4.93 23.20 10.32
C THR A 269 -3.41 23.18 10.10
N GLN A 270 -2.64 23.94 10.87
CA GLN A 270 -1.17 23.98 10.75
C GLN A 270 -0.46 22.72 11.25
N ASP A 271 -1.15 21.87 11.99
CA ASP A 271 -0.56 20.71 12.66
C ASP A 271 -0.35 19.54 11.68
N LEU A 272 -1.21 19.39 10.66
CA LEU A 272 -1.09 18.35 9.63
C LEU A 272 0.17 18.52 8.78
N GLU A 273 0.49 19.76 8.38
CA GLU A 273 1.68 20.05 7.54
C GLU A 273 3.00 19.70 8.23
N ARG A 274 2.99 19.64 9.57
CA ARG A 274 4.18 19.28 10.36
C ARG A 274 4.29 17.80 10.66
N ILE A 275 3.15 17.11 10.76
CA ILE A 275 3.09 15.67 11.10
C ILE A 275 3.38 14.81 9.87
N THR A 276 2.84 15.19 8.71
CA THR A 276 2.96 14.42 7.46
C THR A 276 4.41 14.08 7.09
N PRO A 277 5.41 15.01 7.15
CA PRO A 277 6.78 14.68 6.78
C PRO A 277 7.43 13.59 7.64
N PHE A 278 7.06 13.48 8.91
CA PHE A 278 7.56 12.41 9.77
C PHE A 278 7.01 11.06 9.32
N PHE A 279 5.70 11.00 9.05
CA PHE A 279 5.08 9.77 8.54
C PHE A 279 5.63 9.39 7.15
N ASP A 280 5.91 10.36 6.27
CA ASP A 280 6.55 10.12 4.98
C ASP A 280 7.88 9.36 5.13
N VAL A 281 8.72 9.76 6.07
CA VAL A 281 10.00 9.09 6.33
C VAL A 281 9.80 7.67 6.86
N VAL A 282 8.93 7.50 7.87
CA VAL A 282 8.65 6.20 8.49
C VAL A 282 8.07 5.24 7.45
N VAL A 283 7.08 5.70 6.69
CA VAL A 283 6.40 4.90 5.66
C VAL A 283 7.34 4.55 4.51
N THR A 284 8.15 5.49 4.04
CA THR A 284 9.12 5.23 2.96
C THR A 284 10.14 4.17 3.39
N LEU A 285 10.66 4.27 4.61
CA LEU A 285 11.59 3.27 5.15
C LEU A 285 10.90 1.92 5.33
N SER A 286 9.66 1.90 5.84
CA SER A 286 8.87 0.68 6.00
C SER A 286 8.61 0.00 4.66
N ILE A 287 8.16 0.73 3.64
CA ILE A 287 7.97 0.21 2.29
C ILE A 287 9.26 -0.41 1.76
N ALA A 288 10.38 0.32 1.86
CA ALA A 288 11.64 -0.12 1.30
C ALA A 288 12.16 -1.40 2.00
N THR A 289 12.13 -1.43 3.33
CA THR A 289 12.58 -2.60 4.10
C THR A 289 11.67 -3.81 3.91
N LEU A 290 10.35 -3.61 3.85
CA LEU A 290 9.39 -4.69 3.62
C LEU A 290 9.54 -5.30 2.21
N PHE A 291 9.71 -4.48 1.18
CA PHE A 291 9.92 -5.00 -0.18
C PHE A 291 11.21 -5.82 -0.28
N VAL A 292 12.30 -5.37 0.34
CA VAL A 292 13.55 -6.15 0.40
C VAL A 292 13.34 -7.45 1.17
N ALA A 293 12.70 -7.38 2.35
CA ALA A 293 12.49 -8.55 3.20
C ALA A 293 11.57 -9.60 2.54
N ILE A 294 10.41 -9.18 2.01
CA ILE A 294 9.47 -10.13 1.37
C ILE A 294 10.05 -10.69 0.08
N SER A 295 10.79 -9.89 -0.70
CA SER A 295 11.47 -10.38 -1.90
C SER A 295 12.56 -11.41 -1.57
N ALA A 296 13.21 -11.30 -0.42
CA ALA A 296 14.21 -12.25 0.03
C ALA A 296 13.64 -13.63 0.43
N LEU A 297 12.32 -13.75 0.65
CA LEU A 297 11.66 -15.03 0.89
C LEU A 297 11.53 -15.87 -0.38
N VAL A 298 11.64 -15.27 -1.56
CA VAL A 298 11.44 -15.94 -2.84
C VAL A 298 12.76 -16.53 -3.31
N THR A 299 12.75 -17.80 -3.71
CA THR A 299 13.95 -18.50 -4.19
C THR A 299 13.97 -18.61 -5.72
N PRO A 300 15.15 -18.62 -6.37
CA PRO A 300 15.24 -18.83 -7.82
C PRO A 300 14.61 -20.15 -8.29
N ALA A 301 14.70 -21.20 -7.46
CA ALA A 301 14.14 -22.51 -7.78
C ALA A 301 12.62 -22.49 -7.87
N SER A 302 11.94 -21.75 -6.99
CA SER A 302 10.48 -21.61 -7.00
C SER A 302 9.95 -20.77 -8.16
N LEU A 303 10.77 -19.89 -8.74
CA LEU A 303 10.36 -19.01 -9.84
C LEU A 303 10.44 -19.70 -11.20
N THR A 304 11.47 -20.51 -11.44
CA THR A 304 11.79 -21.04 -12.77
C THR A 304 10.60 -21.70 -13.48
N PRO A 305 9.83 -22.62 -12.87
CA PRO A 305 8.68 -23.25 -13.52
C PRO A 305 7.51 -22.29 -13.77
N LEU A 306 7.45 -21.17 -13.03
CA LEU A 306 6.32 -20.25 -13.02
C LEU A 306 6.50 -19.04 -13.95
N ILE A 307 7.69 -18.81 -14.50
CA ILE A 307 7.99 -17.63 -15.33
C ILE A 307 7.02 -17.53 -16.51
N LEU A 308 6.85 -18.60 -17.28
CA LEU A 308 6.01 -18.57 -18.48
C LEU A 308 4.52 -18.41 -18.16
N PRO A 309 3.91 -19.20 -17.27
CA PRO A 309 2.53 -18.98 -16.85
C PRO A 309 2.30 -17.57 -16.28
N CYS A 310 3.18 -17.11 -15.41
CA CYS A 310 3.07 -15.77 -14.81
C CYS A 310 3.20 -14.64 -15.83
N LEU A 311 4.04 -14.81 -16.87
CA LEU A 311 4.13 -13.84 -17.96
C LEU A 311 2.79 -13.72 -18.70
N VAL A 312 2.12 -14.84 -18.97
CA VAL A 312 0.80 -14.82 -19.63
C VAL A 312 -0.26 -14.23 -18.73
N ILE A 313 -0.26 -14.56 -17.41
CA ILE A 313 -1.16 -13.94 -16.42
C ILE A 313 -0.92 -12.44 -16.37
N LEU A 314 0.33 -11.99 -16.31
CA LEU A 314 0.71 -10.59 -16.32
C LEU A 314 0.17 -9.87 -17.57
N LEU A 315 0.38 -10.44 -18.74
CA LEU A 315 -0.14 -9.88 -19.99
C LEU A 315 -1.67 -9.83 -19.99
N ALA A 316 -2.34 -10.87 -19.51
CA ALA A 316 -3.79 -10.87 -19.36
C ALA A 316 -4.28 -9.76 -18.42
N ILE A 317 -3.63 -9.57 -17.27
CA ILE A 317 -3.97 -8.49 -16.32
C ILE A 317 -3.77 -7.12 -16.96
N VAL A 318 -2.61 -6.89 -17.59
CA VAL A 318 -2.20 -5.58 -18.10
C VAL A 318 -2.95 -5.18 -19.36
N LEU A 319 -3.16 -6.14 -20.31
CA LEU A 319 -3.69 -5.83 -21.63
C LEU A 319 -5.20 -6.10 -21.76
N VAL A 320 -5.77 -6.97 -20.94
CA VAL A 320 -7.17 -7.40 -21.09
C VAL A 320 -8.00 -7.03 -19.86
N ILE A 321 -7.63 -7.57 -18.68
CA ILE A 321 -8.48 -7.45 -17.49
C ILE A 321 -8.58 -5.97 -17.06
N ARG A 322 -7.44 -5.34 -16.82
CA ARG A 322 -7.43 -3.95 -16.31
C ARG A 322 -8.02 -2.95 -17.31
N PRO A 323 -7.62 -2.91 -18.59
CA PRO A 323 -8.25 -2.02 -19.56
C PRO A 323 -9.74 -2.31 -19.73
N GLY A 324 -10.14 -3.59 -19.80
CA GLY A 324 -11.55 -3.99 -19.93
C GLY A 324 -12.40 -3.50 -18.75
N VAL A 325 -11.93 -3.72 -17.51
CA VAL A 325 -12.60 -3.27 -16.28
C VAL A 325 -12.76 -1.74 -16.28
N VAL A 326 -11.68 -1.01 -16.56
CA VAL A 326 -11.75 0.46 -16.55
C VAL A 326 -12.66 0.98 -17.66
N LEU A 327 -12.56 0.49 -18.90
CA LEU A 327 -13.41 0.92 -20.00
C LEU A 327 -14.89 0.63 -19.74
N LEU A 328 -15.20 -0.54 -19.16
CA LEU A 328 -16.56 -0.93 -18.81
C LEU A 328 -17.14 -0.02 -17.71
N LEU A 329 -16.42 0.17 -16.61
CA LEU A 329 -16.94 0.88 -15.44
C LEU A 329 -16.90 2.41 -15.57
N THR A 330 -16.05 2.92 -16.47
CA THR A 330 -16.04 4.34 -16.80
C THR A 330 -16.98 4.70 -17.95
N TRP A 331 -17.74 3.73 -18.49
CA TRP A 331 -18.74 3.99 -19.51
C TRP A 331 -19.80 4.99 -18.99
N GLY A 332 -20.11 6.00 -19.80
CA GLY A 332 -21.02 7.08 -19.41
C GLY A 332 -20.41 8.12 -18.45
N SER A 333 -19.12 8.00 -18.08
CA SER A 333 -18.42 9.06 -17.35
C SER A 333 -18.03 10.22 -18.26
N THR A 334 -17.71 11.35 -17.66
CA THR A 334 -17.23 12.55 -18.39
C THR A 334 -15.73 12.51 -18.69
N LEU A 335 -15.08 11.36 -18.49
CA LEU A 335 -13.68 11.14 -18.85
C LEU A 335 -13.56 10.93 -20.37
N SER A 336 -12.55 11.52 -20.96
CA SER A 336 -12.19 11.27 -22.34
C SER A 336 -11.71 9.83 -22.56
N LEU A 337 -11.81 9.30 -23.78
CA LEU A 337 -11.30 7.96 -24.08
C LEU A 337 -9.80 7.82 -23.77
N LYS A 338 -9.03 8.89 -23.97
CA LYS A 338 -7.59 8.94 -23.67
C LYS A 338 -7.32 8.77 -22.17
N GLU A 339 -8.06 9.49 -21.33
CA GLU A 339 -7.97 9.36 -19.87
C GLU A 339 -8.37 7.95 -19.39
N ARG A 340 -9.42 7.37 -19.97
CA ARG A 340 -9.87 6.00 -19.65
C ARG A 340 -8.84 4.95 -20.04
N LEU A 341 -8.24 5.06 -21.23
CA LEU A 341 -7.18 4.16 -21.68
C LEU A 341 -5.94 4.29 -20.79
N PHE A 342 -5.58 5.52 -20.41
CA PHE A 342 -4.48 5.74 -19.49
C PHE A 342 -4.74 5.14 -18.12
N MET A 343 -5.93 5.33 -17.54
CA MET A 343 -6.32 4.69 -16.28
C MET A 343 -6.30 3.15 -16.38
N GLY A 344 -6.74 2.62 -17.52
CA GLY A 344 -6.67 1.18 -17.83
C GLY A 344 -5.24 0.65 -17.97
N SER A 345 -4.27 1.52 -18.25
CA SER A 345 -2.86 1.14 -18.34
C SER A 345 -2.08 1.29 -17.02
N ILE A 346 -2.75 1.52 -15.89
CA ILE A 346 -2.10 1.67 -14.57
C ILE A 346 -2.87 0.88 -13.52
N ALA A 347 -2.25 -0.19 -13.01
CA ALA A 347 -2.66 -0.90 -11.80
C ALA A 347 -1.50 -1.77 -11.28
N PRO A 348 -0.40 -1.15 -10.83
CA PRO A 348 0.70 -1.92 -10.26
C PRO A 348 0.25 -2.57 -8.96
N ARG A 349 0.70 -3.79 -8.71
CA ARG A 349 0.42 -4.52 -7.47
C ARG A 349 1.35 -4.04 -6.36
N GLY A 350 0.83 -3.98 -5.13
CA GLY A 350 1.50 -3.35 -4.00
C GLY A 350 2.04 -4.31 -2.95
N ILE A 351 2.56 -3.71 -1.87
CA ILE A 351 3.14 -4.42 -0.74
C ILE A 351 2.09 -5.24 0.04
N VAL A 352 0.85 -4.78 0.10
CA VAL A 352 -0.24 -5.50 0.78
C VAL A 352 -0.46 -6.87 0.14
N ALA A 353 -0.50 -6.96 -1.20
CA ALA A 353 -0.60 -8.24 -1.90
C ALA A 353 0.58 -9.18 -1.58
N ALA A 354 1.81 -8.63 -1.52
CA ALA A 354 3.00 -9.41 -1.18
C ALA A 354 2.96 -9.93 0.27
N ALA A 355 2.55 -9.07 1.20
CA ALA A 355 2.43 -9.40 2.63
C ALA A 355 1.38 -10.49 2.87
N THR A 356 0.19 -10.30 2.28
CA THR A 356 -0.91 -11.27 2.37
C THR A 356 -0.53 -12.63 1.76
N ALA A 357 0.09 -12.63 0.58
CA ALA A 357 0.57 -13.87 -0.04
C ALA A 357 1.62 -14.58 0.81
N ALA A 358 2.55 -13.84 1.42
CA ALA A 358 3.58 -14.41 2.27
C ALA A 358 2.98 -15.00 3.56
N GLY A 359 2.06 -14.28 4.22
CA GLY A 359 1.38 -14.75 5.42
C GLY A 359 0.54 -16.00 5.15
N PHE A 360 -0.27 -16.01 4.10
CA PHE A 360 -1.10 -17.17 3.76
C PHE A 360 -0.27 -18.37 3.31
N SER A 361 0.81 -18.16 2.53
CA SER A 361 1.71 -19.23 2.16
C SER A 361 2.33 -19.90 3.41
N ALA A 362 2.76 -19.12 4.39
CA ALA A 362 3.29 -19.64 5.65
C ALA A 362 2.23 -20.43 6.43
N SER A 363 1.04 -19.85 6.63
CA SER A 363 -0.05 -20.52 7.37
C SER A 363 -0.52 -21.80 6.71
N LEU A 364 -0.57 -21.85 5.36
CA LEU A 364 -0.92 -23.06 4.61
C LEU A 364 0.17 -24.14 4.74
N THR A 365 1.44 -23.74 4.77
CA THR A 365 2.56 -24.68 4.93
C THR A 365 2.60 -25.27 6.32
N ASP A 366 2.33 -24.49 7.37
CA ASP A 366 2.29 -24.96 8.75
C ASP A 366 1.10 -25.91 9.01
N ALA A 367 -0.06 -25.61 8.44
CA ALA A 367 -1.24 -26.47 8.52
C ALA A 367 -1.07 -27.81 7.78
N SER A 368 -0.14 -27.87 6.80
CA SER A 368 0.07 -29.05 5.95
C SER A 368 0.97 -30.14 6.53
N ASN A 369 1.43 -30.00 7.78
CA ASN A 369 2.19 -31.07 8.44
C ASN A 369 1.43 -32.40 8.54
N ASP A 370 0.12 -32.44 8.24
CA ASP A 370 -0.71 -33.65 8.24
C ASP A 370 -1.39 -33.96 6.89
N SER A 371 -1.38 -33.05 5.92
CA SER A 371 -1.84 -33.28 4.54
C SER A 371 -1.31 -32.19 3.60
N SER A 372 -0.32 -32.53 2.77
CA SER A 372 0.27 -31.64 1.77
C SER A 372 -0.80 -30.98 0.88
N THR A 373 -0.97 -29.68 0.98
CA THR A 373 -1.55 -28.86 -0.09
C THR A 373 -0.40 -28.43 -1.00
N PRO A 374 -0.11 -29.16 -2.08
CA PRO A 374 1.07 -28.89 -2.93
C PRO A 374 1.05 -27.47 -3.53
N ASP A 375 -0.13 -26.86 -3.59
CA ASP A 375 -0.37 -25.57 -4.21
C ASP A 375 0.05 -24.37 -3.33
N ALA A 376 0.28 -24.55 -2.02
CA ALA A 376 0.62 -23.46 -1.11
C ALA A 376 1.97 -22.81 -1.46
N GLU A 377 2.91 -23.60 -1.95
CA GLU A 377 4.25 -23.16 -2.35
C GLU A 377 4.23 -22.23 -3.58
N VAL A 378 3.16 -22.26 -4.38
CA VAL A 378 3.00 -21.47 -5.60
C VAL A 378 2.57 -20.04 -5.31
N LEU A 379 1.87 -19.80 -4.18
CA LEU A 379 1.18 -18.55 -3.88
C LEU A 379 2.13 -17.34 -3.83
N LEU A 380 3.18 -17.42 -3.03
CA LEU A 380 4.15 -16.33 -2.87
C LEU A 380 4.98 -16.09 -4.14
N PRO A 381 5.57 -17.11 -4.81
CA PRO A 381 6.33 -16.90 -6.04
C PRO A 381 5.50 -16.30 -7.19
N VAL A 382 4.26 -16.77 -7.41
CA VAL A 382 3.37 -16.19 -8.43
C VAL A 382 3.05 -14.74 -8.12
N THR A 383 2.65 -14.45 -6.88
CA THR A 383 2.35 -13.07 -6.46
C THR A 383 3.57 -12.16 -6.65
N PHE A 384 4.77 -12.62 -6.27
CA PHE A 384 6.01 -11.88 -6.47
C PHE A 384 6.29 -11.58 -7.95
N LEU A 385 6.18 -12.59 -8.84
CA LEU A 385 6.38 -12.39 -10.28
C LEU A 385 5.38 -11.39 -10.87
N ILE A 386 4.11 -11.45 -10.45
CA ILE A 386 3.08 -10.50 -10.91
C ILE A 386 3.35 -9.10 -10.39
N ILE A 387 3.77 -8.94 -9.13
CA ILE A 387 4.16 -7.62 -8.58
C ILE A 387 5.35 -7.07 -9.36
N ALA A 388 6.44 -7.84 -9.46
CA ALA A 388 7.65 -7.42 -10.16
C ALA A 388 7.36 -7.09 -11.63
N GLY A 389 6.55 -7.92 -12.31
CA GLY A 389 6.13 -7.71 -13.68
C GLY A 389 5.27 -6.47 -13.86
N THR A 390 4.23 -6.27 -13.02
CA THR A 390 3.37 -5.08 -13.11
C THR A 390 4.13 -3.81 -12.79
N VAL A 391 4.97 -3.80 -11.76
CA VAL A 391 5.82 -2.65 -11.44
C VAL A 391 6.75 -2.32 -12.61
N THR A 392 7.39 -3.32 -13.21
CA THR A 392 8.29 -3.12 -14.34
C THR A 392 7.56 -2.56 -15.56
N VAL A 393 6.46 -3.21 -15.96
CA VAL A 393 5.68 -2.81 -17.14
C VAL A 393 5.13 -1.39 -16.98
N TYR A 394 4.57 -1.07 -15.82
CA TYR A 394 3.98 0.25 -15.60
C TYR A 394 5.04 1.33 -15.37
N SER A 395 6.18 1.02 -14.76
CA SER A 395 7.27 1.99 -14.60
C SER A 395 7.89 2.40 -15.93
N ILE A 396 8.02 1.47 -16.87
CA ILE A 396 8.59 1.73 -18.19
C ILE A 396 7.52 2.25 -19.16
N GLY A 397 6.34 1.61 -19.17
CA GLY A 397 5.32 1.84 -20.19
C GLY A 397 4.42 3.04 -19.92
N SER A 398 4.14 3.38 -18.66
CA SER A 398 3.12 4.39 -18.33
C SER A 398 3.52 5.81 -18.74
N GLY A 399 4.82 6.16 -18.64
CA GLY A 399 5.32 7.45 -19.12
C GLY A 399 5.18 7.59 -20.64
N LEU A 400 5.47 6.53 -21.39
CA LEU A 400 5.26 6.48 -22.84
C LEU A 400 3.76 6.60 -23.17
N MET A 401 2.92 5.85 -22.47
CA MET A 401 1.47 5.86 -22.66
C MET A 401 0.87 7.24 -22.37
N ALA A 402 1.32 7.92 -21.31
CA ALA A 402 0.88 9.27 -20.96
C ALA A 402 1.19 10.28 -22.06
N ARG A 403 2.39 10.17 -22.65
CA ARG A 403 2.81 11.04 -23.79
C ARG A 403 2.03 10.73 -25.06
N LEU A 404 1.87 9.45 -25.42
CA LEU A 404 1.13 9.04 -26.62
C LEU A 404 -0.35 9.43 -26.55
N LEU A 405 -0.96 9.35 -25.38
CA LEU A 405 -2.36 9.72 -25.17
C LEU A 405 -2.53 11.24 -24.91
N GLY A 406 -1.45 11.97 -24.68
CA GLY A 406 -1.52 13.39 -24.37
C GLY A 406 -2.24 13.69 -23.05
N VAL A 407 -2.07 12.82 -22.05
CA VAL A 407 -2.69 12.92 -20.72
C VAL A 407 -1.69 13.47 -19.68
N ALA A 408 -0.40 13.55 -20.02
CA ALA A 408 0.62 14.17 -19.17
C ALA A 408 0.42 15.70 -19.13
N GLU A 409 0.49 16.29 -17.93
CA GLU A 409 0.57 17.73 -17.80
C GLU A 409 1.93 18.21 -18.34
N PRO A 410 1.97 19.32 -19.11
CA PRO A 410 3.24 19.90 -19.53
C PRO A 410 4.10 20.24 -18.31
N GLU A 411 5.42 20.12 -18.44
CA GLU A 411 6.33 20.60 -17.39
C GLU A 411 6.02 22.07 -17.11
N PRO A 412 5.92 22.48 -15.82
CA PRO A 412 5.72 23.88 -15.51
C PRO A 412 6.83 24.69 -16.17
N SER A 413 6.46 25.64 -17.01
CA SER A 413 7.43 26.52 -17.62
C SER A 413 8.11 27.35 -16.53
N ASN A 414 9.34 27.79 -16.76
CA ASN A 414 10.02 28.68 -15.80
C ASN A 414 9.19 29.95 -15.49
N VAL A 415 8.23 30.28 -16.33
CA VAL A 415 7.27 31.37 -16.16
C VAL A 415 6.22 31.02 -15.11
N ASP A 416 5.73 29.77 -15.10
CA ASP A 416 4.74 29.32 -14.10
C ASP A 416 5.36 29.26 -12.70
N ILE A 417 6.61 28.80 -12.59
CA ILE A 417 7.36 28.78 -11.32
C ILE A 417 7.61 30.20 -10.81
N ALA A 418 7.94 31.14 -11.71
CA ALA A 418 8.13 32.53 -11.34
C ALA A 418 6.81 33.18 -10.88
N THR A 419 5.71 32.88 -11.55
CA THR A 419 4.37 33.38 -11.20
C THR A 419 3.90 32.84 -9.86
N ASP A 420 4.12 31.55 -9.58
CA ASP A 420 3.78 30.93 -8.29
C ASP A 420 4.65 31.51 -7.14
N LEU A 421 5.92 31.79 -7.41
CA LEU A 421 6.81 32.45 -6.44
C LEU A 421 6.43 33.92 -6.21
N ASP A 422 5.97 34.63 -7.21
CA ASP A 422 5.49 36.01 -7.09
C ASP A 422 4.15 36.07 -6.36
N ILE A 423 3.23 35.14 -6.63
CA ILE A 423 1.96 35.00 -5.88
C ILE A 423 2.23 34.68 -4.40
N ALA A 424 3.17 33.76 -4.13
CA ALA A 424 3.56 33.42 -2.77
C ALA A 424 4.21 34.60 -2.03
N ARG A 425 4.99 35.43 -2.75
CA ARG A 425 5.62 36.64 -2.23
C ARG A 425 4.60 37.74 -1.96
N ASP A 426 3.66 37.95 -2.85
CA ASP A 426 2.57 38.92 -2.67
C ASP A 426 1.62 38.51 -1.53
N THR A 427 1.39 37.20 -1.35
CA THR A 427 0.59 36.68 -0.23
C THR A 427 1.30 36.86 1.11
N GLN A 428 2.64 36.78 1.17
CA GLN A 428 3.40 37.09 2.39
C GLN A 428 3.44 38.59 2.70
N LEU A 429 3.39 39.47 1.69
CA LEU A 429 3.31 40.92 1.87
C LEU A 429 1.93 41.40 2.34
N LEU A 430 0.89 40.58 2.20
CA LEU A 430 -0.47 40.88 2.67
C LEU A 430 -0.74 40.42 4.12
N LEU A 431 0.21 39.74 4.77
CA LEU A 431 0.09 39.46 6.20
C LEU A 431 0.31 40.76 6.99
N PRO A 432 -0.57 41.11 7.94
CA PRO A 432 -0.39 42.32 8.77
C PRO A 432 0.94 42.19 9.50
N VAL A 433 1.79 43.19 9.31
CA VAL A 433 3.00 43.37 10.13
C VAL A 433 2.55 43.53 11.58
N GLU A 434 2.85 42.56 12.43
CA GLU A 434 2.66 42.73 13.86
C GLU A 434 3.37 44.01 14.34
N PRO A 435 2.68 44.90 15.04
CA PRO A 435 3.34 46.07 15.56
C PRO A 435 4.49 45.68 16.51
N PRO A 436 5.62 46.38 16.45
CA PRO A 436 6.77 46.05 17.27
C PRO A 436 6.35 46.05 18.75
N THR A 437 6.69 44.99 19.47
CA THR A 437 6.50 44.87 20.92
C THR A 437 7.18 46.05 21.61
N PRO A 438 6.52 46.76 22.51
CA PRO A 438 7.14 47.86 23.24
C PRO A 438 8.33 47.32 24.05
N SER A 439 9.46 47.99 23.90
CA SER A 439 10.66 47.75 24.70
C SER A 439 10.35 47.84 26.20
N PRO A 440 10.92 46.97 27.03
CA PRO A 440 10.74 47.06 28.48
C PRO A 440 11.26 48.41 28.99
N PRO A 441 10.63 49.00 30.03
CA PRO A 441 11.06 50.25 30.59
C PRO A 441 12.49 50.14 31.17
N ASP A 442 13.33 51.11 30.83
CA ASP A 442 14.67 51.28 31.45
C ASP A 442 14.51 51.52 32.95
N ASP A 443 14.86 50.51 33.76
CA ASP A 443 15.06 50.65 35.18
C ASP A 443 16.44 51.26 35.45
N THR A 444 16.55 52.58 35.32
CA THR A 444 17.64 53.35 35.91
C THR A 444 17.06 54.52 36.70
N THR A 445 16.78 54.25 37.96
CA THR A 445 17.01 55.19 39.11
C THR A 445 16.90 54.39 40.41
#